data_04845b005f4089486873a04097610366
#
_entry.id   04845b005f4089486873a04097610366
#
_cell.length_a   1.000
_cell.length_b   1.000
_cell.length_c   1.000
_cell.angle_alpha   90.00
_cell.angle_beta   90.00
_cell.angle_gamma   90.00
#
_symmetry.space_group_name_H-M   'P 1'
#
loop_
_entity.id
_entity.type
_entity.pdbx_description
1 polymer ?
#
loop_
_entity_poly.entity_id
_entity_poly.type
_entity_poly.pdbx_seq_one_letter_code
_entity_poly.pdbx_strand_id
1 'polypeptide(L)'
;MKRLFLLCLCCFLLTACSHTFSDTTVATQPQIPSATATEVPTEAAGQSFLVYRGDDNAEFFLSEEVFVTEINEVVVMDQLIAAGVLSEDTAVISICLEGTELTIDFNQAFADRVCSMGTSGERIIVGSTVNTFLSAYGAASVRFTVNGEILESGHVIYDFPLEFVQ
;
A
#
# COMPACT_ATOMS: atom_id res chain seq x y z
N MET A 1 -36.60 -13.35 27.09
CA MET A 1 -37.48 -12.18 27.35
C MET A 1 -37.48 -11.32 26.08
N LYS A 2 -38.65 -11.24 25.51
CA LYS A 2 -39.07 -10.50 24.33
C LYS A 2 -38.91 -8.98 24.53
N ARG A 3 -38.56 -8.25 23.48
CA ARG A 3 -39.07 -6.91 23.09
C ARG A 3 -38.39 -6.51 21.81
N LEU A 4 -39.04 -6.47 20.73
CA LEU A 4 -40.12 -5.71 20.13
C LEU A 4 -39.61 -4.54 19.28
N PHE A 5 -39.80 -4.71 17.96
CA PHE A 5 -40.19 -3.77 16.91
C PHE A 5 -40.10 -2.26 17.18
N LEU A 6 -39.48 -1.53 16.25
CA LEU A 6 -40.12 -0.33 15.71
C LEU A 6 -39.72 -0.08 14.26
N LEU A 7 -40.70 -0.32 13.42
CA LEU A 7 -40.76 0.06 12.00
C LEU A 7 -41.07 1.57 11.96
N CYS A 8 -40.33 2.36 11.24
CA CYS A 8 -40.78 3.71 10.85
C CYS A 8 -40.69 3.88 9.34
N LEU A 9 -41.84 3.68 8.74
CA LEU A 9 -42.23 3.93 7.36
C LEU A 9 -42.58 5.42 7.26
N CYS A 10 -41.87 6.18 6.42
CA CYS A 10 -42.31 7.50 5.98
C CYS A 10 -42.24 7.58 4.45
N CYS A 11 -43.41 7.38 3.84
CA CYS A 11 -43.77 7.88 2.52
C CYS A 11 -43.99 9.40 2.61
N PHE A 12 -43.49 10.16 1.61
CA PHE A 12 -44.13 11.39 1.13
C PHE A 12 -43.52 11.82 -0.18
N LEU A 13 -44.26 11.61 -1.25
CA LEU A 13 -45.05 12.50 -2.11
C LEU A 13 -44.25 13.24 -3.19
N LEU A 14 -44.62 12.84 -4.38
CA LEU A 14 -44.44 13.46 -5.70
C LEU A 14 -45.00 14.90 -5.74
N THR A 15 -44.25 15.80 -6.37
CA THR A 15 -44.87 16.98 -7.02
C THR A 15 -44.26 17.19 -8.40
N ALA A 16 -45.06 16.89 -9.40
CA ALA A 16 -44.85 17.25 -10.78
C ALA A 16 -45.17 18.74 -10.96
N CYS A 17 -44.32 19.48 -11.65
CA CYS A 17 -44.70 20.74 -12.28
C CYS A 17 -44.22 20.74 -13.73
N SER A 18 -45.18 20.54 -14.62
CA SER A 18 -45.10 20.80 -16.04
C SER A 18 -45.24 22.32 -16.28
N HIS A 19 -44.32 22.89 -17.01
CA HIS A 19 -44.54 24.16 -17.71
C HIS A 19 -44.17 23.98 -19.19
N THR A 20 -45.22 23.87 -19.99
CA THR A 20 -45.21 24.15 -21.42
C THR A 20 -45.15 25.66 -21.64
N PHE A 21 -44.21 26.13 -22.46
CA PHE A 21 -44.44 27.34 -23.22
C PHE A 21 -43.83 27.25 -24.60
N SER A 22 -44.65 27.62 -25.54
CA SER A 22 -44.45 27.58 -26.98
C SER A 22 -43.72 28.82 -27.49
N ASP A 23 -42.99 28.57 -28.55
CA ASP A 23 -42.96 29.32 -29.82
C ASP A 23 -42.03 30.49 -30.04
N THR A 24 -41.28 30.31 -31.12
CA THR A 24 -40.89 31.25 -32.16
C THR A 24 -39.72 32.22 -31.88
N THR A 25 -38.57 31.93 -32.48
CA THR A 25 -38.04 32.74 -33.60
C THR A 25 -36.72 32.13 -34.12
N VAL A 26 -36.68 31.92 -35.43
CA VAL A 26 -35.51 31.57 -36.23
C VAL A 26 -34.50 32.70 -36.21
N ALA A 27 -33.30 32.45 -35.66
CA ALA A 27 -32.12 33.27 -35.92
C ALA A 27 -30.97 32.34 -36.29
N THR A 28 -30.55 32.43 -37.52
CA THR A 28 -29.39 31.73 -38.10
C THR A 28 -28.14 32.21 -37.38
N GLN A 29 -27.53 31.30 -36.60
CA GLN A 29 -26.24 31.52 -35.97
C GLN A 29 -25.17 30.68 -36.67
N PRO A 30 -23.98 31.22 -36.96
CA PRO A 30 -22.92 30.51 -37.66
C PRO A 30 -22.44 29.33 -36.83
N GLN A 31 -22.34 28.16 -37.47
CA GLN A 31 -21.69 26.97 -36.88
C GLN A 31 -20.24 27.27 -36.57
N ILE A 32 -19.93 27.32 -35.30
CA ILE A 32 -18.54 27.20 -34.78
C ILE A 32 -18.18 25.73 -34.89
N PRO A 33 -17.06 25.35 -35.51
CA PRO A 33 -16.65 23.96 -35.55
C PRO A 33 -16.48 23.43 -34.14
N SER A 34 -17.21 22.37 -33.82
CA SER A 34 -17.09 21.62 -32.56
C SER A 34 -15.63 21.20 -32.40
N ALA A 35 -14.91 21.82 -31.51
CA ALA A 35 -13.61 21.33 -31.09
C ALA A 35 -13.82 19.93 -30.54
N THR A 36 -13.24 18.96 -31.21
CA THR A 36 -13.07 17.60 -30.71
C THR A 36 -12.38 17.72 -29.35
N ALA A 37 -13.12 17.47 -28.28
CA ALA A 37 -12.53 17.31 -26.98
C ALA A 37 -11.55 16.13 -27.10
N THR A 38 -10.27 16.45 -27.12
CA THR A 38 -9.22 15.45 -26.90
C THR A 38 -9.45 14.94 -25.49
N GLU A 39 -9.93 13.71 -25.36
CA GLU A 39 -9.97 13.00 -24.09
C GLU A 39 -8.52 12.97 -23.61
N VAL A 40 -8.23 13.76 -22.58
CA VAL A 40 -7.01 13.61 -21.81
C VAL A 40 -7.13 12.21 -21.18
N PRO A 41 -6.18 11.29 -21.45
CA PRO A 41 -6.21 10.00 -20.78
C PRO A 41 -6.22 10.30 -19.28
N THR A 42 -7.24 9.85 -18.58
CA THR A 42 -7.24 9.81 -17.12
C THR A 42 -6.10 8.86 -16.77
N GLU A 43 -4.93 9.42 -16.41
CA GLU A 43 -3.86 8.66 -15.81
C GLU A 43 -4.49 7.90 -14.64
N ALA A 44 -4.47 6.57 -14.71
CA ALA A 44 -4.86 5.73 -13.60
C ALA A 44 -4.05 6.25 -12.41
N ALA A 45 -4.74 6.72 -11.37
CA ALA A 45 -4.08 7.28 -10.19
C ALA A 45 -3.19 6.18 -9.61
N GLY A 46 -1.90 6.23 -9.90
CA GLY A 46 -0.90 5.33 -9.36
C GLY A 46 -0.83 5.52 -7.84
N GLN A 47 -0.50 4.45 -7.14
CA GLN A 47 -0.16 4.49 -5.73
C GLN A 47 1.35 4.70 -5.59
N SER A 48 1.82 5.25 -4.47
CA SER A 48 3.24 5.36 -4.20
C SER A 48 3.59 4.93 -2.79
N PHE A 49 4.82 4.46 -2.61
CA PHE A 49 5.39 4.18 -1.31
C PHE A 49 6.90 4.40 -1.33
N LEU A 50 7.50 4.50 -0.13
CA LEU A 50 8.94 4.67 0.00
C LEU A 50 9.63 3.30 0.12
N VAL A 51 10.63 3.07 -0.71
CA VAL A 51 11.54 1.93 -0.62
C VAL A 51 12.79 2.36 0.14
N TYR A 52 13.10 1.65 1.21
CA TYR A 52 14.26 1.93 2.04
C TYR A 52 15.40 0.96 1.75
N ARG A 53 16.63 1.44 1.82
CA ARG A 53 17.86 0.67 1.72
C ARG A 53 18.96 1.29 2.56
N GLY A 54 20.03 0.59 2.82
CA GLY A 54 21.22 1.16 3.46
C GLY A 54 22.01 2.03 2.48
N ASP A 55 22.82 2.92 3.06
CA ASP A 55 23.93 3.53 2.35
C ASP A 55 25.10 2.54 2.18
N ASP A 56 26.14 2.92 1.44
CA ASP A 56 27.29 2.04 1.14
C ASP A 56 28.06 1.59 2.38
N ASN A 57 27.95 2.30 3.49
CA ASN A 57 28.63 1.98 4.76
C ASN A 57 27.75 1.22 5.76
N ALA A 58 26.46 0.97 5.43
CA ALA A 58 25.46 0.42 6.34
C ALA A 58 25.26 1.25 7.63
N GLU A 59 25.41 2.57 7.53
CA GLU A 59 25.26 3.49 8.65
C GLU A 59 23.90 4.16 8.69
N PHE A 60 23.35 4.51 7.51
CA PHE A 60 22.12 5.26 7.35
C PHE A 60 21.12 4.59 6.42
N PHE A 61 19.82 4.89 6.63
CA PHE A 61 18.79 4.52 5.67
C PHE A 61 18.62 5.61 4.60
N LEU A 62 18.60 5.19 3.36
CA LEU A 62 18.22 5.98 2.21
C LEU A 62 16.81 5.55 1.79
N SER A 63 16.01 6.46 1.25
CA SER A 63 14.69 6.14 0.74
C SER A 63 14.47 6.72 -0.64
N GLU A 64 13.69 6.01 -1.46
CA GLU A 64 13.25 6.43 -2.79
C GLU A 64 11.76 6.21 -2.92
N GLU A 65 11.02 7.19 -3.45
CA GLU A 65 9.60 7.04 -3.73
C GLU A 65 9.40 6.31 -5.06
N VAL A 66 8.61 5.23 -5.03
CA VAL A 66 8.25 4.46 -6.21
C VAL A 66 6.76 4.59 -6.49
N PHE A 67 6.41 4.70 -7.77
CA PHE A 67 5.04 4.80 -8.27
C PHE A 67 4.66 3.47 -8.91
N VAL A 68 3.53 2.91 -8.48
CA VAL A 68 3.05 1.60 -8.92
C VAL A 68 1.56 1.65 -9.24
N THR A 69 1.09 0.73 -10.05
CA THR A 69 -0.35 0.63 -10.38
C THR A 69 -1.14 0.14 -9.18
N GLU A 70 -0.58 -0.79 -8.40
CA GLU A 70 -1.21 -1.41 -7.24
C GLU A 70 -0.13 -1.78 -6.23
N ILE A 71 -0.43 -1.61 -4.94
CA ILE A 71 0.45 -2.06 -3.85
C ILE A 71 -0.02 -3.45 -3.40
N ASN A 72 0.88 -4.43 -3.52
CA ASN A 72 0.74 -5.77 -2.98
C ASN A 72 2.11 -6.31 -2.56
N GLU A 73 2.15 -7.47 -1.89
CA GLU A 73 3.39 -8.05 -1.37
C GLU A 73 4.42 -8.34 -2.46
N VAL A 74 3.98 -8.76 -3.64
CA VAL A 74 4.88 -9.06 -4.77
C VAL A 74 5.60 -7.80 -5.23
N VAL A 75 4.85 -6.72 -5.44
CA VAL A 75 5.41 -5.43 -5.86
C VAL A 75 6.39 -4.89 -4.81
N VAL A 76 6.05 -4.96 -3.51
CA VAL A 76 6.95 -4.50 -2.44
C VAL A 76 8.22 -5.33 -2.39
N MET A 77 8.11 -6.67 -2.53
CA MET A 77 9.26 -7.58 -2.56
C MET A 77 10.16 -7.30 -3.77
N ASP A 78 9.60 -7.12 -4.96
CA ASP A 78 10.35 -6.81 -6.17
C ASP A 78 11.18 -5.52 -6.01
N GLN A 79 10.62 -4.50 -5.35
CA GLN A 79 11.35 -3.26 -5.08
C GLN A 79 12.48 -3.45 -4.06
N LEU A 80 12.26 -4.23 -2.99
CA LEU A 80 13.31 -4.53 -2.01
C LEU A 80 14.45 -5.38 -2.61
N ILE A 81 14.13 -6.31 -3.50
CA ILE A 81 15.11 -7.10 -4.25
C ILE A 81 15.88 -6.21 -5.22
N ALA A 82 15.19 -5.37 -5.99
CA ALA A 82 15.81 -4.43 -6.93
C ALA A 82 16.73 -3.42 -6.22
N ALA A 83 16.38 -3.01 -4.99
CA ALA A 83 17.19 -2.16 -4.12
C ALA A 83 18.38 -2.90 -3.46
N GLY A 84 18.53 -4.22 -3.67
CA GLY A 84 19.61 -5.04 -3.11
C GLY A 84 19.47 -5.33 -1.60
N VAL A 85 18.32 -5.05 -1.01
CA VAL A 85 18.04 -5.33 0.40
C VAL A 85 17.84 -6.83 0.62
N LEU A 86 16.97 -7.44 -0.20
CA LEU A 86 16.66 -8.85 -0.15
C LEU A 86 17.27 -9.61 -1.32
N SER A 87 17.44 -10.91 -1.19
CA SER A 87 17.88 -11.80 -2.25
C SER A 87 16.72 -12.25 -3.12
N GLU A 88 16.99 -12.64 -4.37
CA GLU A 88 15.98 -13.04 -5.36
C GLU A 88 15.16 -14.28 -4.93
N ASP A 89 15.69 -15.10 -4.04
CA ASP A 89 15.02 -16.28 -3.48
C ASP A 89 14.18 -16.01 -2.23
N THR A 90 14.23 -14.75 -1.73
CA THR A 90 13.37 -14.32 -0.61
C THR A 90 11.92 -14.19 -1.07
N ALA A 91 11.00 -14.78 -0.32
CA ALA A 91 9.57 -14.74 -0.63
C ALA A 91 8.71 -14.56 0.62
N VAL A 92 7.58 -13.88 0.46
CA VAL A 92 6.50 -13.83 1.45
C VAL A 92 5.65 -15.08 1.31
N ILE A 93 5.45 -15.80 2.42
CA ILE A 93 4.56 -16.98 2.50
C ILE A 93 3.13 -16.51 2.80
N SER A 94 3.01 -15.56 3.73
CA SER A 94 1.72 -14.93 4.05
C SER A 94 1.91 -13.53 4.57
N ILE A 95 0.88 -12.70 4.38
CA ILE A 95 0.81 -11.33 4.88
C ILE A 95 -0.59 -11.05 5.40
N CYS A 96 -0.69 -10.40 6.56
CA CYS A 96 -1.96 -10.04 7.18
C CYS A 96 -1.84 -8.69 7.88
N LEU A 97 -2.76 -7.76 7.59
CA LEU A 97 -2.88 -6.50 8.28
C LEU A 97 -4.08 -6.55 9.24
N GLU A 98 -3.82 -6.50 10.54
CA GLU A 98 -4.84 -6.42 11.57
C GLU A 98 -4.77 -5.08 12.30
N GLY A 99 -5.76 -4.23 12.06
CA GLY A 99 -5.72 -2.86 12.55
C GLY A 99 -4.57 -2.08 11.92
N THR A 100 -3.52 -1.82 12.69
CA THR A 100 -2.30 -1.13 12.25
C THR A 100 -1.04 -1.99 12.38
N GLU A 101 -1.16 -3.24 12.78
CA GLU A 101 -0.05 -4.19 12.85
C GLU A 101 -0.07 -5.10 11.60
N LEU A 102 1.03 -5.14 10.89
CA LEU A 102 1.25 -6.00 9.73
C LEU A 102 2.06 -7.22 10.16
N THR A 103 1.52 -8.42 9.97
CA THR A 103 2.25 -9.67 10.20
C THR A 103 2.69 -10.23 8.85
N ILE A 104 3.98 -10.55 8.72
CA ILE A 104 4.57 -11.09 7.50
C ILE A 104 5.33 -12.37 7.83
N ASP A 105 4.96 -13.47 7.19
CA ASP A 105 5.71 -14.72 7.24
C ASP A 105 6.56 -14.86 5.98
N PHE A 106 7.87 -14.96 6.17
CA PHE A 106 8.84 -15.13 5.10
C PHE A 106 9.30 -16.58 4.98
N ASN A 107 9.88 -16.92 3.84
CA ASN A 107 10.60 -18.17 3.65
C ASN A 107 11.99 -18.12 4.33
N GLN A 108 12.69 -19.26 4.36
CA GLN A 108 14.00 -19.39 4.99
C GLN A 108 15.05 -18.43 4.43
N ALA A 109 14.97 -18.07 3.13
CA ALA A 109 15.95 -17.20 2.50
C ALA A 109 16.02 -15.82 3.16
N PHE A 110 14.91 -15.32 3.75
CA PHE A 110 14.94 -14.10 4.55
C PHE A 110 15.82 -14.22 5.78
N ALA A 111 15.64 -15.29 6.57
CA ALA A 111 16.48 -15.53 7.76
C ALA A 111 17.95 -15.72 7.36
N ASP A 112 18.22 -16.47 6.30
CA ASP A 112 19.58 -16.69 5.81
C ASP A 112 20.24 -15.36 5.41
N ARG A 113 19.50 -14.47 4.76
CA ARG A 113 19.95 -13.12 4.39
C ARG A 113 20.26 -12.28 5.63
N VAL A 114 19.36 -12.23 6.62
CA VAL A 114 19.53 -11.49 7.87
C VAL A 114 20.75 -12.02 8.64
N CYS A 115 20.85 -13.34 8.81
CA CYS A 115 21.90 -14.00 9.57
C CYS A 115 23.28 -13.97 8.88
N SER A 116 23.33 -13.76 7.56
CA SER A 116 24.60 -13.70 6.80
C SER A 116 25.38 -12.43 7.01
N MET A 117 24.74 -11.40 7.61
CA MET A 117 25.32 -10.08 7.79
C MET A 117 25.73 -9.87 9.25
N GLY A 118 26.75 -9.04 9.48
CA GLY A 118 27.03 -8.59 10.83
C GLY A 118 25.96 -7.62 11.35
N THR A 119 26.07 -7.21 12.60
CA THR A 119 25.07 -6.40 13.31
C THR A 119 24.58 -5.17 12.53
N SER A 120 25.50 -4.43 11.88
CA SER A 120 25.10 -3.26 11.07
C SER A 120 24.29 -3.67 9.83
N GLY A 121 24.72 -4.72 9.13
CA GLY A 121 24.01 -5.23 7.96
C GLY A 121 22.64 -5.82 8.33
N GLU A 122 22.54 -6.57 9.42
CA GLU A 122 21.27 -7.05 9.98
C GLU A 122 20.31 -5.90 10.23
N ARG A 123 20.74 -4.84 10.94
CA ARG A 123 19.95 -3.63 11.18
C ARG A 123 19.43 -3.02 9.88
N ILE A 124 20.30 -2.91 8.87
CA ILE A 124 19.92 -2.33 7.58
C ILE A 124 18.90 -3.21 6.85
N ILE A 125 19.10 -4.52 6.78
CA ILE A 125 18.18 -5.43 6.09
C ILE A 125 16.81 -5.41 6.78
N VAL A 126 16.77 -5.64 8.08
CA VAL A 126 15.53 -5.67 8.86
C VAL A 126 14.85 -4.31 8.82
N GLY A 127 15.59 -3.22 9.10
CA GLY A 127 15.02 -1.87 9.10
C GLY A 127 14.52 -1.40 7.73
N SER A 128 15.25 -1.70 6.65
CA SER A 128 14.80 -1.38 5.28
C SER A 128 13.52 -2.13 4.93
N THR A 129 13.45 -3.41 5.29
CA THR A 129 12.26 -4.23 5.06
C THR A 129 11.07 -3.69 5.87
N VAL A 130 11.24 -3.44 7.17
CA VAL A 130 10.20 -2.86 8.04
C VAL A 130 9.70 -1.53 7.47
N ASN A 131 10.60 -0.58 7.24
CA ASN A 131 10.23 0.78 6.83
C ASN A 131 9.52 0.79 5.47
N THR A 132 9.93 -0.09 4.55
CA THR A 132 9.29 -0.22 3.23
C THR A 132 7.88 -0.78 3.37
N PHE A 133 7.67 -1.84 4.13
CA PHE A 133 6.34 -2.40 4.36
C PHE A 133 5.44 -1.46 5.14
N LEU A 134 5.95 -0.74 6.15
CA LEU A 134 5.19 0.30 6.85
C LEU A 134 4.71 1.39 5.89
N SER A 135 5.60 1.85 5.00
CA SER A 135 5.26 2.86 3.99
C SER A 135 4.23 2.34 2.99
N ALA A 136 4.38 1.11 2.50
CA ALA A 136 3.50 0.52 1.49
C ALA A 136 2.08 0.26 2.00
N TYR A 137 1.96 -0.26 3.23
CA TYR A 137 0.67 -0.67 3.79
C TYR A 137 0.05 0.36 4.74
N GLY A 138 0.75 1.47 5.05
CA GLY A 138 0.29 2.45 6.02
C GLY A 138 0.17 1.88 7.44
N ALA A 139 0.94 0.83 7.74
CA ALA A 139 0.95 0.18 9.04
C ALA A 139 1.79 0.98 10.06
N ALA A 140 1.52 0.80 11.35
CA ALA A 140 2.29 1.41 12.42
C ALA A 140 3.42 0.50 12.91
N SER A 141 3.23 -0.82 12.77
CA SER A 141 4.24 -1.81 13.15
C SER A 141 4.19 -3.05 12.26
N VAL A 142 5.30 -3.78 12.22
CA VAL A 142 5.44 -5.04 11.49
C VAL A 142 5.93 -6.12 12.43
N ARG A 143 5.35 -7.32 12.33
CA ARG A 143 5.85 -8.54 12.98
C ARG A 143 6.34 -9.50 11.92
N PHE A 144 7.54 -10.04 12.10
CA PHE A 144 8.13 -11.02 11.20
C PHE A 144 8.10 -12.43 11.79
N THR A 145 7.77 -13.39 10.94
CA THR A 145 8.04 -14.82 11.15
C THR A 145 8.77 -15.40 9.94
N VAL A 146 9.38 -16.55 10.11
CA VAL A 146 10.02 -17.31 9.04
C VAL A 146 9.53 -18.75 9.12
N ASN A 147 8.83 -19.21 8.09
CA ASN A 147 8.16 -20.49 8.07
C ASN A 147 7.24 -20.73 9.28
N GLY A 148 6.58 -19.65 9.75
CA GLY A 148 5.70 -19.67 10.93
C GLY A 148 6.41 -19.56 12.28
N GLU A 149 7.74 -19.53 12.32
CA GLU A 149 8.52 -19.45 13.55
C GLU A 149 9.07 -18.02 13.76
N ILE A 150 9.41 -17.68 15.01
CA ILE A 150 10.05 -16.41 15.35
C ILE A 150 11.38 -16.29 14.62
N LEU A 151 11.64 -15.13 14.00
CA LEU A 151 12.95 -14.85 13.41
C LEU A 151 13.98 -14.66 14.53
N GLU A 152 15.00 -15.49 14.54
CA GLU A 152 16.16 -15.36 15.40
C GLU A 152 17.41 -15.15 14.53
N SER A 153 18.11 -14.03 14.77
CA SER A 153 19.46 -13.82 14.26
C SER A 153 20.49 -14.25 15.31
N GLY A 154 21.75 -14.16 15.04
CA GLY A 154 22.76 -14.38 16.11
C GLY A 154 22.78 -13.29 17.17
N HIS A 155 22.01 -12.20 17.00
CA HIS A 155 22.07 -10.99 17.83
C HIS A 155 20.74 -10.61 18.46
N VAL A 156 19.62 -10.88 17.79
CA VAL A 156 18.26 -10.47 18.18
C VAL A 156 17.27 -11.61 17.99
N ILE A 157 16.35 -11.74 18.95
CA ILE A 157 15.12 -12.55 18.82
C ILE A 157 14.00 -11.56 18.51
N TYR A 158 13.39 -11.66 17.31
CA TYR A 158 12.38 -10.73 16.82
C TYR A 158 10.96 -11.18 17.23
N ASP A 159 10.72 -11.31 18.54
CA ASP A 159 9.44 -11.75 19.12
C ASP A 159 8.48 -10.58 19.42
N PHE A 160 8.81 -9.38 18.98
CA PHE A 160 8.08 -8.15 19.22
C PHE A 160 7.73 -7.44 17.90
N PRO A 161 6.68 -6.59 17.87
CA PRO A 161 6.41 -5.76 16.71
C PRO A 161 7.50 -4.70 16.52
N LEU A 162 7.92 -4.54 15.28
CA LEU A 162 8.92 -3.56 14.85
C LEU A 162 8.22 -2.30 14.35
N GLU A 163 8.59 -1.16 14.90
CA GLU A 163 8.18 0.15 14.44
C GLU A 163 9.20 0.70 13.44
N PHE A 164 9.00 1.94 12.98
CA PHE A 164 9.94 2.60 12.07
C PHE A 164 11.35 2.65 12.65
N VAL A 165 12.30 2.13 11.89
CA VAL A 165 13.73 2.05 12.28
C VAL A 165 14.48 3.26 11.73
N GLN A 166 15.16 3.99 12.61
CA GLN A 166 15.97 5.17 12.28
C GLN A 166 17.44 4.83 12.05
#